data_71b22f927ab3560be666c757019cdfa0
#
_entry.id   71b22f927ab3560be666c757019cdfa0
#
_cell.length_a   1.000
_cell.length_b   1.000
_cell.length_c   1.000
_cell.angle_alpha   90.00
_cell.angle_beta   90.00
_cell.angle_gamma   90.00
#
_symmetry.space_group_name_H-M   'P 1'
#
loop_
_entity.id
_entity.type
_entity.pdbx_description
1 polymer ?
#
loop_
_entity_poly.entity_id
_entity_poly.type
_entity_poly.pdbx_seq_one_letter_code
_entity_poly.pdbx_strand_id
1 'polypeptide(L)'
;MKRYKKKRESFFTKIVNFTLTVLIACAIGSQVCTAANNNLRIAQVSDAHFSTFEDNTSYKFLKKSTELLDDVIFQINTSGPYDFVMFTGDLVNKPKISELETFTEHANKLIYPWYAIDGNHDISIDGPLTKSKFIEILANANDNMNQKNIYYAFTPKKGFRVICLDSIIDYKLTSNGEINNKEFLWLEQELIEHKDDTVIVCSHVPIIEPFSSPNHKMLNEYEVKKLLKTHENPIIVLQGHYHATKIKQENNMLVIASPSLVTYPNAFRVININSNKNRTLVDVYLKETNLKDIQSRSKLRLMGSERLYGEENDRNASFELGRKNK
;
A
#
# COMPACT_ATOMS: atom_id res chain seq x y z
N MET A 1 -57.31 -29.91 -47.87
CA MET A 1 -56.02 -29.25 -48.05
C MET A 1 -55.93 -27.84 -47.32
N LYS A 2 -56.93 -26.97 -47.38
CA LYS A 2 -56.86 -25.62 -46.72
C LYS A 2 -56.73 -25.65 -45.19
N ARG A 3 -57.28 -26.60 -44.46
CA ARG A 3 -57.18 -26.70 -42.98
C ARG A 3 -55.76 -27.09 -42.48
N TYR A 4 -55.00 -27.86 -43.24
CA TYR A 4 -53.64 -28.27 -42.90
C TYR A 4 -52.61 -27.14 -43.10
N LYS A 5 -52.81 -26.29 -44.11
CA LYS A 5 -51.93 -25.14 -44.36
C LYS A 5 -52.04 -24.10 -43.23
N LYS A 6 -53.27 -23.82 -42.76
CA LYS A 6 -53.53 -22.83 -41.68
C LYS A 6 -52.92 -23.28 -40.33
N LYS A 7 -52.88 -24.58 -40.02
CA LYS A 7 -52.25 -25.10 -38.79
C LYS A 7 -50.73 -25.02 -38.85
N ARG A 8 -50.14 -25.18 -40.01
CA ARG A 8 -48.69 -25.14 -40.23
C ARG A 8 -48.15 -23.72 -40.14
N GLU A 9 -48.87 -22.74 -40.67
CA GLU A 9 -48.51 -21.32 -40.55
C GLU A 9 -48.60 -20.81 -39.08
N SER A 10 -49.63 -21.22 -38.34
CA SER A 10 -49.76 -20.88 -36.92
C SER A 10 -48.66 -21.51 -36.03
N PHE A 11 -48.20 -22.71 -36.41
CA PHE A 11 -47.12 -23.36 -35.68
C PHE A 11 -45.76 -22.70 -35.95
N PHE A 12 -45.48 -22.36 -37.21
CA PHE A 12 -44.27 -21.64 -37.60
C PHE A 12 -44.21 -20.23 -36.98
N THR A 13 -45.31 -19.51 -36.96
CA THR A 13 -45.39 -18.17 -36.33
C THR A 13 -45.15 -18.25 -34.83
N LYS A 14 -45.64 -19.29 -34.13
CA LYS A 14 -45.38 -19.52 -32.72
C LYS A 14 -43.90 -19.85 -32.41
N ILE A 15 -43.25 -20.64 -33.26
CA ILE A 15 -41.84 -21.00 -33.14
C ILE A 15 -40.97 -19.74 -33.38
N VAL A 16 -41.25 -18.95 -34.43
CA VAL A 16 -40.50 -17.73 -34.72
C VAL A 16 -40.65 -16.71 -33.58
N ASN A 17 -41.86 -16.54 -33.05
CA ASN A 17 -42.07 -15.62 -31.91
C ASN A 17 -41.40 -16.15 -30.63
N PHE A 18 -41.39 -17.45 -30.37
CA PHE A 18 -40.69 -18.02 -29.21
C PHE A 18 -39.18 -17.88 -29.33
N THR A 19 -38.60 -18.16 -30.50
CA THR A 19 -37.16 -17.97 -30.74
C THR A 19 -36.76 -16.49 -30.67
N LEU A 20 -37.59 -15.56 -31.17
CA LEU A 20 -37.33 -14.15 -31.09
C LEU A 20 -37.39 -13.64 -29.63
N THR A 21 -38.35 -14.14 -28.84
CA THR A 21 -38.48 -13.81 -27.40
C THR A 21 -37.29 -14.33 -26.59
N VAL A 22 -36.81 -15.55 -26.89
CA VAL A 22 -35.61 -16.13 -26.25
C VAL A 22 -34.34 -15.35 -26.62
N LEU A 23 -34.20 -14.96 -27.91
CA LEU A 23 -33.06 -14.15 -28.36
C LEU A 23 -33.06 -12.73 -27.75
N ILE A 24 -34.25 -12.11 -27.61
CA ILE A 24 -34.36 -10.81 -26.93
C ILE A 24 -34.09 -10.95 -25.42
N ALA A 25 -34.58 -12.04 -24.76
CA ALA A 25 -34.27 -12.31 -23.36
C ALA A 25 -32.77 -12.59 -23.14
N CYS A 26 -32.10 -13.30 -24.03
CA CYS A 26 -30.65 -13.48 -24.00
C CYS A 26 -29.89 -12.18 -24.28
N ALA A 27 -30.37 -11.32 -25.17
CA ALA A 27 -29.75 -10.03 -25.46
C ALA A 27 -29.92 -9.03 -24.31
N ILE A 28 -31.05 -9.08 -23.58
CA ILE A 28 -31.28 -8.24 -22.38
C ILE A 28 -30.51 -8.81 -21.18
N GLY A 29 -30.41 -10.15 -21.07
CA GLY A 29 -29.62 -10.80 -20.01
C GLY A 29 -28.11 -10.60 -20.14
N SER A 30 -27.60 -10.31 -21.33
CA SER A 30 -26.17 -10.04 -21.55
C SER A 30 -25.76 -8.57 -21.33
N GLN A 31 -26.70 -7.68 -21.00
CA GLN A 31 -26.42 -6.27 -20.65
C GLN A 31 -26.56 -5.95 -19.16
N VAL A 32 -26.62 -6.92 -18.27
CA VAL A 32 -26.18 -6.67 -16.91
C VAL A 32 -24.65 -6.68 -16.97
N CYS A 33 -24.09 -5.61 -17.52
CA CYS A 33 -22.70 -5.24 -17.28
C CYS A 33 -22.62 -5.00 -15.78
N THR A 34 -22.37 -6.05 -15.01
CA THR A 34 -21.89 -5.92 -13.64
C THR A 34 -20.65 -5.05 -13.78
N ALA A 35 -20.76 -3.79 -13.35
CA ALA A 35 -19.60 -2.94 -13.24
C ALA A 35 -18.56 -3.75 -12.49
N ALA A 36 -17.51 -4.19 -13.18
CA ALA A 36 -16.51 -5.05 -12.59
C ALA A 36 -15.95 -4.28 -11.40
N ASN A 37 -16.25 -4.74 -10.20
CA ASN A 37 -15.65 -4.19 -8.99
C ASN A 37 -14.16 -4.54 -9.06
N ASN A 38 -13.33 -3.54 -9.23
CA ASN A 38 -11.89 -3.71 -9.16
C ASN A 38 -11.50 -3.73 -7.68
N ASN A 39 -11.15 -4.91 -7.20
CA ASN A 39 -10.70 -5.11 -5.83
C ASN A 39 -9.18 -5.20 -5.79
N LEU A 40 -8.59 -4.55 -4.81
CA LEU A 40 -7.16 -4.63 -4.50
C LEU A 40 -6.99 -4.86 -3.00
N ARG A 41 -6.20 -5.85 -2.62
CA ARG A 41 -5.89 -6.13 -1.22
C ARG A 41 -4.40 -6.07 -0.98
N ILE A 42 -3.99 -5.19 -0.08
CA ILE A 42 -2.60 -4.86 0.22
C ILE A 42 -2.31 -5.20 1.68
N ALA A 43 -1.14 -5.79 1.95
CA ALA A 43 -0.55 -5.75 3.27
C ALA A 43 0.53 -4.65 3.29
N GLN A 44 0.43 -3.68 4.21
CA GLN A 44 1.45 -2.66 4.43
C GLN A 44 2.22 -2.99 5.69
N VAL A 45 3.53 -3.22 5.53
CA VAL A 45 4.49 -3.42 6.62
C VAL A 45 5.43 -2.23 6.63
N SER A 46 5.67 -1.63 7.79
CA SER A 46 6.51 -0.43 7.90
C SER A 46 7.50 -0.56 9.04
N ASP A 47 8.63 0.11 8.89
CA ASP A 47 9.59 0.30 9.97
C ASP A 47 9.93 -1.04 10.64
N ALA A 48 10.32 -2.02 9.82
CA ALA A 48 10.72 -3.35 10.30
C ALA A 48 12.01 -3.27 11.13
N HIS A 49 12.88 -2.31 10.85
CA HIS A 49 14.16 -2.10 11.53
C HIS A 49 14.87 -3.42 11.80
N PHE A 50 14.88 -4.27 10.77
CA PHE A 50 15.49 -5.58 10.87
C PHE A 50 16.96 -5.49 11.30
N SER A 51 17.37 -6.30 12.26
CA SER A 51 18.76 -6.37 12.68
C SER A 51 19.09 -7.72 13.29
N THR A 52 20.22 -8.27 12.89
CA THR A 52 20.75 -9.54 13.40
C THR A 52 21.76 -9.34 14.53
N PHE A 53 22.24 -8.13 14.77
CA PHE A 53 23.36 -7.86 15.68
C PHE A 53 23.12 -6.77 16.72
N GLU A 54 22.06 -5.96 16.60
CA GLU A 54 21.87 -4.81 17.49
C GLU A 54 21.07 -5.16 18.76
N ASP A 55 21.43 -4.47 19.84
CA ASP A 55 20.68 -4.53 21.08
C ASP A 55 19.39 -3.70 21.01
N ASN A 56 18.43 -4.06 21.86
CA ASN A 56 17.22 -3.29 22.02
C ASN A 56 17.55 -1.88 22.49
N THR A 57 16.86 -0.89 21.93
CA THR A 57 16.88 0.48 22.44
C THR A 57 15.86 0.67 23.58
N SER A 58 15.66 1.90 24.03
CA SER A 58 14.62 2.22 25.01
C SER A 58 13.21 1.91 24.50
N TYR A 59 12.98 1.90 23.19
CA TYR A 59 11.65 1.71 22.56
C TYR A 59 11.62 0.70 21.40
N LYS A 60 12.75 0.38 20.73
CA LYS A 60 12.81 -0.61 19.65
C LYS A 60 13.25 -1.98 20.19
N PHE A 61 12.52 -3.04 19.86
CA PHE A 61 12.85 -4.43 20.21
C PHE A 61 13.68 -5.09 19.08
N LEU A 62 14.88 -4.57 18.81
CA LEU A 62 15.73 -4.98 17.69
C LEU A 62 16.15 -6.45 17.74
N LYS A 63 16.50 -6.98 18.94
CA LYS A 63 16.80 -8.41 19.12
C LYS A 63 15.66 -9.35 18.73
N LYS A 64 14.47 -8.83 18.52
CA LYS A 64 13.27 -9.57 18.14
C LYS A 64 12.76 -9.22 16.74
N SER A 65 13.52 -8.41 16.01
CA SER A 65 13.10 -7.96 14.67
C SER A 65 12.91 -9.11 13.69
N THR A 66 13.77 -10.12 13.72
CA THR A 66 13.63 -11.33 12.90
C THR A 66 12.36 -12.11 13.24
N GLU A 67 12.11 -12.38 14.53
CA GLU A 67 10.91 -13.09 14.97
C GLU A 67 9.62 -12.32 14.63
N LEU A 68 9.66 -10.99 14.77
CA LEU A 68 8.53 -10.12 14.44
C LEU A 68 8.24 -10.10 12.93
N LEU A 69 9.29 -10.03 12.10
CA LEU A 69 9.15 -10.07 10.64
C LEU A 69 8.64 -11.44 10.17
N ASP A 70 9.20 -12.53 10.68
CA ASP A 70 8.77 -13.88 10.32
C ASP A 70 7.32 -14.17 10.75
N ASP A 71 6.87 -13.68 11.92
CA ASP A 71 5.46 -13.80 12.34
C ASP A 71 4.52 -13.05 11.41
N VAL A 72 4.88 -11.82 10.99
CA VAL A 72 4.07 -11.04 10.04
C VAL A 72 4.01 -11.73 8.68
N ILE A 73 5.13 -12.23 8.17
CA ILE A 73 5.19 -13.00 6.92
C ILE A 73 4.29 -14.24 7.01
N PHE A 74 4.35 -14.98 8.12
CA PHE A 74 3.48 -16.14 8.37
C PHE A 74 2.00 -15.74 8.37
N GLN A 75 1.64 -14.65 9.07
CA GLN A 75 0.26 -14.15 9.11
C GLN A 75 -0.23 -13.73 7.72
N ILE A 76 0.59 -13.04 6.94
CA ILE A 76 0.25 -12.63 5.57
C ILE A 76 0.04 -13.88 4.69
N ASN A 77 0.95 -14.85 4.74
CA ASN A 77 0.86 -16.07 3.93
C ASN A 77 -0.38 -16.90 4.27
N THR A 78 -0.87 -16.85 5.51
CA THR A 78 -2.01 -17.65 5.98
C THR A 78 -3.36 -16.93 5.96
N SER A 79 -3.38 -15.60 5.82
CA SER A 79 -4.62 -14.79 5.83
C SER A 79 -5.04 -14.19 4.49
N GLY A 80 -4.35 -14.58 3.41
CA GLY A 80 -4.59 -14.07 2.05
C GLY A 80 -5.96 -14.45 1.44
N PRO A 81 -6.14 -14.22 0.16
CA PRO A 81 -5.13 -13.74 -0.79
C PRO A 81 -4.85 -12.24 -0.68
N TYR A 82 -3.60 -11.85 -0.95
CA TYR A 82 -3.18 -10.47 -1.16
C TYR A 82 -2.73 -10.28 -2.61
N ASP A 83 -2.92 -9.08 -3.14
CA ASP A 83 -2.41 -8.73 -4.46
C ASP A 83 -0.91 -8.44 -4.41
N PHE A 84 -0.48 -7.76 -3.32
CA PHE A 84 0.92 -7.54 -3.01
C PHE A 84 1.13 -7.12 -1.55
N VAL A 85 2.38 -7.17 -1.11
CA VAL A 85 2.87 -6.63 0.16
C VAL A 85 3.72 -5.41 -0.12
N MET A 86 3.49 -4.30 0.60
CA MET A 86 4.26 -3.07 0.49
C MET A 86 5.03 -2.83 1.79
N PHE A 87 6.35 -2.81 1.69
CA PHE A 87 7.22 -2.34 2.76
C PHE A 87 7.46 -0.84 2.61
N THR A 88 7.02 -0.04 3.59
CA THR A 88 7.05 1.43 3.51
C THR A 88 8.25 2.03 4.23
N GLY A 89 9.44 1.51 3.96
CA GLY A 89 10.74 2.02 4.41
C GLY A 89 11.17 1.57 5.80
N ASP A 90 12.40 1.94 6.16
CA ASP A 90 13.10 1.49 7.38
C ASP A 90 13.08 -0.04 7.49
N LEU A 91 13.51 -0.70 6.39
CA LEU A 91 13.60 -2.15 6.29
C LEU A 91 14.60 -2.69 7.30
N VAL A 92 15.78 -2.05 7.37
CA VAL A 92 16.86 -2.37 8.31
C VAL A 92 17.04 -1.26 9.36
N ASN A 93 17.64 -1.58 10.51
CA ASN A 93 17.88 -0.58 11.54
C ASN A 93 19.13 0.27 11.30
N LYS A 94 20.14 -0.31 10.65
CA LYS A 94 21.33 0.40 10.17
C LYS A 94 21.61 0.04 8.73
N PRO A 95 22.10 1.01 7.93
CA PRO A 95 22.31 0.83 6.51
C PRO A 95 23.54 -0.05 6.23
N LYS A 96 23.40 -1.36 6.43
CA LYS A 96 24.41 -2.38 6.14
C LYS A 96 23.93 -3.28 5.01
N ILE A 97 24.80 -3.53 4.03
CA ILE A 97 24.53 -4.42 2.90
C ILE A 97 24.05 -5.80 3.39
N SER A 98 24.78 -6.43 4.31
CA SER A 98 24.45 -7.75 4.82
C SER A 98 23.10 -7.81 5.55
N GLU A 99 22.70 -6.74 6.26
CA GLU A 99 21.38 -6.69 6.92
C GLU A 99 20.26 -6.60 5.89
N LEU A 100 20.44 -5.79 4.82
CA LEU A 100 19.45 -5.69 3.75
C LEU A 100 19.35 -7.00 2.96
N GLU A 101 20.47 -7.65 2.65
CA GLU A 101 20.49 -8.97 2.00
C GLU A 101 19.73 -10.00 2.87
N THR A 102 20.02 -10.07 4.17
CA THR A 102 19.31 -10.97 5.08
C THR A 102 17.82 -10.61 5.20
N PHE A 103 17.47 -9.33 5.25
CA PHE A 103 16.06 -8.90 5.20
C PHE A 103 15.37 -9.44 3.95
N THR A 104 16.01 -9.35 2.76
CA THR A 104 15.40 -9.86 1.52
C THR A 104 15.21 -11.38 1.52
N GLU A 105 16.11 -12.14 2.16
CA GLU A 105 15.94 -13.59 2.35
C GLU A 105 14.67 -13.89 3.17
N HIS A 106 14.39 -13.11 4.21
CA HIS A 106 13.16 -13.23 4.97
C HIS A 106 11.93 -12.80 4.17
N ALA A 107 11.98 -11.64 3.50
CA ALA A 107 10.89 -11.14 2.69
C ALA A 107 10.50 -12.10 1.55
N ASN A 108 11.47 -12.82 0.99
CA ASN A 108 11.25 -13.82 -0.05
C ASN A 108 10.52 -15.10 0.43
N LYS A 109 10.25 -15.25 1.74
CA LYS A 109 9.32 -16.27 2.26
C LYS A 109 7.85 -15.91 2.02
N LEU A 110 7.55 -14.66 1.60
CA LEU A 110 6.21 -14.26 1.17
C LEU A 110 5.81 -15.01 -0.09
N ILE A 111 4.58 -15.55 -0.12
CA ILE A 111 4.02 -16.21 -1.31
C ILE A 111 3.34 -15.21 -2.27
N TYR A 112 3.26 -13.95 -1.89
CA TYR A 112 2.71 -12.86 -2.68
C TYR A 112 3.83 -11.94 -3.20
N PRO A 113 3.63 -11.25 -4.33
CA PRO A 113 4.55 -10.21 -4.77
C PRO A 113 4.78 -9.18 -3.65
N TRP A 114 6.04 -8.77 -3.45
CA TRP A 114 6.34 -7.71 -2.52
C TRP A 114 7.15 -6.60 -3.17
N TYR A 115 6.97 -5.38 -2.65
CA TYR A 115 7.64 -4.16 -3.08
C TYR A 115 8.12 -3.39 -1.85
N ALA A 116 9.13 -2.54 -2.03
CA ALA A 116 9.68 -1.75 -0.94
C ALA A 116 10.12 -0.36 -1.41
N ILE A 117 9.95 0.63 -0.56
CA ILE A 117 10.62 1.92 -0.66
C ILE A 117 11.69 2.02 0.42
N ASP A 118 12.62 2.93 0.26
CA ASP A 118 13.63 3.23 1.26
C ASP A 118 13.09 4.06 2.43
N GLY A 119 13.76 3.93 3.58
CA GLY A 119 13.62 4.79 4.76
C GLY A 119 14.96 5.40 5.14
N ASN A 120 14.95 6.32 6.11
CA ASN A 120 16.18 7.01 6.52
C ASN A 120 17.18 6.11 7.25
N HIS A 121 16.77 4.94 7.71
CA HIS A 121 17.65 3.91 8.27
C HIS A 121 18.24 2.97 7.22
N ASP A 122 17.72 3.00 5.99
CA ASP A 122 18.16 2.10 4.90
C ASP A 122 19.32 2.66 4.09
N ILE A 123 19.52 3.99 4.11
CA ILE A 123 20.48 4.67 3.23
C ILE A 123 21.63 5.26 4.03
N SER A 124 22.87 4.98 3.60
CA SER A 124 24.08 5.58 4.16
C SER A 124 24.33 6.94 3.53
N ILE A 125 24.74 7.93 4.35
CA ILE A 125 25.23 9.21 3.84
C ILE A 125 26.64 9.04 3.25
N ASP A 126 27.58 8.48 4.02
CA ASP A 126 28.98 8.28 3.61
C ASP A 126 29.39 6.80 3.63
N GLY A 127 28.43 5.88 3.60
CA GLY A 127 28.66 4.44 3.70
C GLY A 127 28.35 3.69 2.41
N PRO A 128 28.50 2.35 2.42
CA PRO A 128 28.40 1.53 1.21
C PRO A 128 26.95 1.31 0.74
N LEU A 129 25.95 1.44 1.61
CA LEU A 129 24.54 1.22 1.24
C LEU A 129 23.94 2.55 0.74
N THR A 130 24.29 2.92 -0.48
CA THR A 130 23.72 4.05 -1.20
C THR A 130 22.34 3.71 -1.77
N LYS A 131 21.56 4.69 -2.22
CA LYS A 131 20.29 4.49 -2.93
C LYS A 131 20.42 3.54 -4.12
N SER A 132 21.47 3.70 -4.93
CA SER A 132 21.74 2.80 -6.05
C SER A 132 22.04 1.37 -5.60
N LYS A 133 22.79 1.19 -4.51
CA LYS A 133 23.09 -0.13 -3.96
C LYS A 133 21.88 -0.78 -3.31
N PHE A 134 21.03 0.01 -2.68
CA PHE A 134 19.74 -0.44 -2.13
C PHE A 134 18.86 -1.07 -3.22
N ILE A 135 18.64 -0.35 -4.33
CA ILE A 135 17.85 -0.86 -5.47
C ILE A 135 18.51 -2.08 -6.10
N GLU A 136 19.82 -2.08 -6.27
CA GLU A 136 20.58 -3.23 -6.83
C GLU A 136 20.33 -4.51 -5.99
N ILE A 137 20.41 -4.42 -4.66
CA ILE A 137 20.19 -5.57 -3.76
C ILE A 137 18.75 -6.06 -3.87
N LEU A 138 17.77 -5.14 -3.84
CA LEU A 138 16.37 -5.52 -3.96
C LEU A 138 16.06 -6.16 -5.33
N ALA A 139 16.60 -5.60 -6.42
CA ALA A 139 16.41 -6.13 -7.77
C ALA A 139 17.04 -7.52 -7.94
N ASN A 140 18.20 -7.77 -7.34
CA ASN A 140 18.84 -9.09 -7.37
C ASN A 140 18.09 -10.15 -6.56
N ALA A 141 17.36 -9.72 -5.52
CA ALA A 141 16.64 -10.62 -4.63
C ALA A 141 15.17 -10.88 -5.07
N ASN A 142 14.57 -9.98 -5.84
CA ASN A 142 13.14 -10.00 -6.13
C ASN A 142 12.83 -9.40 -7.51
N ASP A 143 12.35 -10.24 -8.42
CA ASP A 143 12.02 -9.86 -9.81
C ASP A 143 11.00 -8.70 -9.89
N ASN A 144 10.12 -8.54 -8.89
CA ASN A 144 9.16 -7.43 -8.83
C ASN A 144 9.85 -6.08 -8.55
N MET A 145 11.06 -6.10 -8.00
CA MET A 145 11.88 -4.92 -7.67
C MET A 145 12.91 -4.56 -8.75
N ASN A 146 12.78 -5.10 -9.96
CA ASN A 146 13.70 -4.79 -11.07
C ASN A 146 13.48 -3.35 -11.59
N GLN A 147 13.72 -2.37 -10.72
CA GLN A 147 13.55 -0.95 -10.97
C GLN A 147 14.92 -0.29 -11.23
N LYS A 148 14.93 0.73 -12.11
CA LYS A 148 16.16 1.48 -12.42
C LYS A 148 16.40 2.66 -11.49
N ASN A 149 15.32 3.18 -10.88
CA ASN A 149 15.36 4.34 -10.00
C ASN A 149 14.87 3.96 -8.62
N ILE A 150 15.30 4.71 -7.60
CA ILE A 150 14.84 4.56 -6.22
C ILE A 150 13.34 4.88 -6.07
N TYR A 151 12.83 5.84 -6.85
CA TYR A 151 11.41 6.08 -7.02
C TYR A 151 10.89 5.40 -8.29
N TYR A 152 9.72 4.81 -8.22
CA TYR A 152 9.14 4.01 -9.30
C TYR A 152 7.63 3.91 -9.20
N ALA A 153 7.00 3.39 -10.25
CA ALA A 153 5.57 3.14 -10.23
C ALA A 153 5.22 1.86 -10.99
N PHE A 154 4.12 1.20 -10.59
CA PHE A 154 3.61 -0.01 -11.23
C PHE A 154 2.09 -0.07 -11.20
N THR A 155 1.52 -0.92 -12.05
CA THR A 155 0.08 -1.15 -12.14
C THR A 155 -0.23 -2.57 -11.68
N PRO A 156 -0.68 -2.76 -10.42
CA PRO A 156 -0.98 -4.09 -9.89
C PRO A 156 -2.20 -4.72 -10.57
N LYS A 157 -3.18 -3.90 -10.89
CA LYS A 157 -4.41 -4.24 -11.62
C LYS A 157 -4.90 -3.04 -12.41
N LYS A 158 -5.67 -3.29 -13.48
CA LYS A 158 -6.31 -2.22 -14.25
C LYS A 158 -7.16 -1.32 -13.33
N GLY A 159 -7.00 -0.01 -13.46
CA GLY A 159 -7.72 0.99 -12.66
C GLY A 159 -7.03 1.35 -11.34
N PHE A 160 -5.81 0.83 -11.10
CA PHE A 160 -4.97 1.17 -9.96
C PHE A 160 -3.56 1.48 -10.42
N ARG A 161 -2.99 2.55 -9.87
CA ARG A 161 -1.58 2.91 -10.03
C ARG A 161 -0.93 3.03 -8.67
N VAL A 162 0.20 2.35 -8.46
CA VAL A 162 1.04 2.49 -7.26
C VAL A 162 2.25 3.32 -7.63
N ILE A 163 2.48 4.39 -6.87
CA ILE A 163 3.59 5.35 -7.04
C ILE A 163 4.42 5.30 -5.76
N CYS A 164 5.66 4.89 -5.89
CA CYS A 164 6.62 4.74 -4.81
C CYS A 164 7.61 5.91 -4.85
N LEU A 165 7.61 6.74 -3.80
CA LEU A 165 8.42 7.95 -3.71
C LEU A 165 9.68 7.69 -2.88
N ASP A 166 10.77 8.36 -3.29
CA ASP A 166 12.00 8.52 -2.52
C ASP A 166 11.90 9.81 -1.70
N SER A 167 11.53 9.68 -0.46
CA SER A 167 11.44 10.81 0.46
C SER A 167 12.69 11.05 1.31
N ILE A 168 13.79 10.33 1.04
CA ILE A 168 14.97 10.30 1.90
C ILE A 168 16.04 11.29 1.43
N ILE A 169 16.51 12.11 2.35
CA ILE A 169 17.63 13.02 2.16
C ILE A 169 18.93 12.25 2.48
N ASP A 170 19.79 12.06 1.48
CA ASP A 170 21.02 11.26 1.58
C ASP A 170 22.32 12.07 1.60
N TYR A 171 22.25 13.42 1.56
CA TYR A 171 23.42 14.31 1.56
C TYR A 171 23.69 14.99 2.92
N LYS A 172 22.85 14.72 3.93
CA LYS A 172 23.03 15.22 5.32
C LYS A 172 22.31 14.32 6.32
N LEU A 173 22.83 14.29 7.56
CA LEU A 173 22.17 13.55 8.64
C LEU A 173 20.88 14.25 9.08
N THR A 174 19.75 13.65 8.77
CA THR A 174 18.43 14.15 9.14
C THR A 174 17.40 13.02 9.07
N SER A 175 16.35 13.13 9.89
CA SER A 175 15.14 12.32 9.76
C SER A 175 14.01 13.07 9.03
N ASN A 176 14.24 14.31 8.59
CA ASN A 176 13.33 14.99 7.68
C ASN A 176 13.48 14.42 6.26
N GLY A 177 12.43 14.53 5.47
CA GLY A 177 12.42 14.11 4.07
C GLY A 177 12.17 15.25 3.10
N GLU A 178 12.40 14.98 1.82
CA GLU A 178 12.14 15.94 0.74
C GLU A 178 12.00 15.17 -0.59
N ILE A 179 11.00 15.49 -1.37
CA ILE A 179 10.90 15.02 -2.75
C ILE A 179 11.68 15.99 -3.63
N ASN A 180 12.71 15.49 -4.33
CA ASN A 180 13.53 16.35 -5.20
C ASN A 180 12.77 16.80 -6.45
N ASN A 181 13.25 17.89 -7.08
CA ASN A 181 12.55 18.50 -8.22
C ASN A 181 12.33 17.53 -9.41
N LYS A 182 13.29 16.65 -9.68
CA LYS A 182 13.17 15.69 -10.80
C LYS A 182 12.05 14.69 -10.53
N GLU A 183 12.00 14.18 -9.33
CA GLU A 183 10.97 13.24 -8.88
C GLU A 183 9.60 13.93 -8.78
N PHE A 184 9.57 15.19 -8.33
CA PHE A 184 8.33 15.97 -8.29
C PHE A 184 7.68 16.13 -9.69
N LEU A 185 8.48 16.45 -10.71
CA LEU A 185 8.01 16.52 -12.09
C LEU A 185 7.56 15.16 -12.63
N TRP A 186 8.26 14.09 -12.25
CA TRP A 186 7.87 12.73 -12.60
C TRP A 186 6.55 12.32 -11.92
N LEU A 187 6.35 12.68 -10.64
CA LEU A 187 5.10 12.45 -9.92
C LEU A 187 3.93 13.18 -10.60
N GLU A 188 4.14 14.43 -11.04
CA GLU A 188 3.13 15.19 -11.79
C GLU A 188 2.75 14.47 -13.09
N GLN A 189 3.72 13.97 -13.84
CA GLN A 189 3.48 13.19 -15.06
C GLN A 189 2.71 11.89 -14.79
N GLU A 190 3.07 11.14 -13.76
CA GLU A 190 2.36 9.92 -13.34
C GLU A 190 0.88 10.20 -13.02
N LEU A 191 0.60 11.28 -12.30
CA LEU A 191 -0.77 11.68 -11.98
C LEU A 191 -1.59 12.09 -13.22
N ILE A 192 -0.96 12.73 -14.20
CA ILE A 192 -1.61 13.11 -15.48
C ILE A 192 -1.92 11.85 -16.31
N GLU A 193 -0.94 10.95 -16.47
CA GLU A 193 -1.09 9.74 -17.28
C GLU A 193 -2.12 8.77 -16.70
N HIS A 194 -2.21 8.73 -15.36
CA HIS A 194 -3.10 7.86 -14.61
C HIS A 194 -4.30 8.59 -13.98
N LYS A 195 -4.74 9.69 -14.61
CA LYS A 195 -5.83 10.55 -14.10
C LYS A 195 -7.15 9.82 -13.82
N ASP A 196 -7.38 8.69 -14.48
CA ASP A 196 -8.61 7.89 -14.35
C ASP A 196 -8.48 6.75 -13.32
N ASP A 197 -7.28 6.49 -12.82
CA ASP A 197 -7.01 5.41 -11.89
C ASP A 197 -7.22 5.83 -10.42
N THR A 198 -7.45 4.87 -9.54
CA THR A 198 -7.21 5.05 -8.11
C THR A 198 -5.71 4.98 -7.88
N VAL A 199 -5.12 6.04 -7.34
CA VAL A 199 -3.68 6.13 -7.11
C VAL A 199 -3.34 5.76 -5.67
N ILE A 200 -2.36 4.88 -5.49
CA ILE A 200 -1.76 4.56 -4.20
C ILE A 200 -0.36 5.18 -4.19
N VAL A 201 -0.11 6.12 -3.30
CA VAL A 201 1.20 6.77 -3.11
C VAL A 201 1.88 6.20 -1.88
N CYS A 202 3.09 5.68 -2.03
CA CYS A 202 3.90 5.18 -0.93
C CYS A 202 5.03 6.15 -0.66
N SER A 203 5.18 6.61 0.58
CA SER A 203 6.24 7.50 1.03
C SER A 203 6.66 7.11 2.45
N HIS A 204 7.95 6.98 2.71
CA HIS A 204 8.39 6.68 4.07
C HIS A 204 8.16 7.89 4.99
N VAL A 205 8.78 9.02 4.69
CA VAL A 205 8.54 10.26 5.43
C VAL A 205 7.15 10.79 5.10
N PRO A 206 6.31 11.08 6.11
CA PRO A 206 4.91 11.42 5.90
C PRO A 206 4.67 12.67 5.06
N ILE A 207 3.79 12.56 4.09
CA ILE A 207 3.22 13.70 3.35
C ILE A 207 2.22 14.46 4.24
N ILE A 208 1.55 13.74 5.15
CA ILE A 208 0.68 14.33 6.19
C ILE A 208 1.08 13.71 7.51
N GLU A 209 1.64 14.53 8.39
CA GLU A 209 2.13 14.08 9.68
C GLU A 209 1.01 13.46 10.54
N PRO A 210 1.23 12.30 11.17
CA PRO A 210 0.32 11.76 12.19
C PRO A 210 0.13 12.70 13.37
N PHE A 211 1.22 13.33 13.79
CA PHE A 211 1.29 14.41 14.79
C PHE A 211 2.53 15.27 14.51
N SER A 212 2.53 16.53 14.96
CA SER A 212 3.60 17.47 14.64
C SER A 212 4.95 17.05 15.24
N SER A 213 5.99 17.08 14.41
CA SER A 213 7.38 16.87 14.81
C SER A 213 8.32 17.74 13.96
N PRO A 214 9.19 18.55 14.57
CA PRO A 214 10.09 19.43 13.82
C PRO A 214 11.18 18.67 13.05
N ASN A 215 11.48 17.42 13.44
CA ASN A 215 12.65 16.67 12.96
C ASN A 215 12.29 15.40 12.16
N HIS A 216 11.01 15.18 11.84
CA HIS A 216 10.56 13.96 11.14
C HIS A 216 9.58 14.28 10.02
N LYS A 217 9.57 15.50 9.51
CA LYS A 217 8.59 15.98 8.53
C LYS A 217 9.15 16.00 7.11
N MET A 218 8.27 15.97 6.14
CA MET A 218 8.61 16.31 4.75
C MET A 218 8.76 17.83 4.62
N LEU A 219 9.92 18.28 4.12
CA LEU A 219 10.25 19.71 4.07
C LEU A 219 9.41 20.46 3.02
N ASN A 220 9.05 19.79 1.94
CA ASN A 220 8.19 20.32 0.88
C ASN A 220 6.79 19.65 0.85
N GLU A 221 6.26 19.34 2.06
CA GLU A 221 4.95 18.70 2.20
C GLU A 221 3.81 19.49 1.53
N TYR A 222 3.89 20.82 1.59
CA TYR A 222 2.86 21.69 1.02
C TYR A 222 2.74 21.53 -0.49
N GLU A 223 3.88 21.54 -1.18
CA GLU A 223 3.96 21.40 -2.64
C GLU A 223 3.50 20.01 -3.08
N VAL A 224 3.98 18.96 -2.42
CA VAL A 224 3.59 17.56 -2.70
C VAL A 224 2.10 17.36 -2.46
N LYS A 225 1.59 17.81 -1.34
CA LYS A 225 0.17 17.72 -1.00
C LYS A 225 -0.72 18.53 -1.96
N LYS A 226 -0.26 19.71 -2.40
CA LYS A 226 -0.94 20.52 -3.40
C LYS A 226 -1.01 19.79 -4.75
N LEU A 227 0.08 19.17 -5.17
CA LEU A 227 0.14 18.38 -6.40
C LEU A 227 -0.82 17.17 -6.32
N LEU A 228 -0.78 16.38 -5.25
CA LEU A 228 -1.68 15.25 -5.07
C LEU A 228 -3.16 15.66 -5.14
N LYS A 229 -3.51 16.83 -4.60
CA LYS A 229 -4.89 17.36 -4.65
C LYS A 229 -5.36 17.78 -6.04
N THR A 230 -4.48 17.89 -7.04
CA THR A 230 -4.88 18.08 -8.45
C THR A 230 -5.50 16.84 -9.07
N HIS A 231 -5.19 15.66 -8.53
CA HIS A 231 -5.75 14.41 -9.00
C HIS A 231 -7.22 14.27 -8.54
N GLU A 232 -8.10 14.10 -9.49
CA GLU A 232 -9.55 14.16 -9.25
C GLU A 232 -10.14 12.85 -8.72
N ASN A 233 -9.47 11.73 -8.98
CA ASN A 233 -9.86 10.41 -8.50
C ASN A 233 -9.20 10.08 -7.14
N PRO A 234 -9.64 9.01 -6.45
CA PRO A 234 -9.14 8.69 -5.12
C PRO A 234 -7.63 8.53 -5.04
N ILE A 235 -7.02 9.14 -4.04
CA ILE A 235 -5.64 8.92 -3.64
C ILE A 235 -5.60 8.24 -2.28
N ILE A 236 -4.81 7.18 -2.15
CA ILE A 236 -4.53 6.51 -0.90
C ILE A 236 -3.03 6.63 -0.65
N VAL A 237 -2.64 7.25 0.46
CA VAL A 237 -1.24 7.44 0.84
C VAL A 237 -0.87 6.43 1.91
N LEU A 238 0.15 5.62 1.66
CA LEU A 238 0.74 4.68 2.60
C LEU A 238 2.07 5.25 3.10
N GLN A 239 2.20 5.46 4.40
CA GLN A 239 3.37 6.10 4.99
C GLN A 239 3.80 5.42 6.29
N GLY A 240 5.08 5.61 6.68
CA GLY A 240 5.73 5.05 7.86
C GLY A 240 6.37 6.11 8.78
N HIS A 241 7.62 5.84 9.21
CA HIS A 241 8.56 6.76 9.86
C HIS A 241 8.21 7.19 11.31
N TYR A 242 6.96 7.51 11.58
CA TYR A 242 6.50 7.97 12.90
C TYR A 242 6.20 6.80 13.84
N HIS A 243 6.27 5.56 13.37
CA HIS A 243 5.85 4.37 14.10
C HIS A 243 4.42 4.48 14.67
N ALA A 244 3.58 5.29 14.03
CA ALA A 244 2.27 5.67 14.55
C ALA A 244 1.14 5.03 13.76
N THR A 245 0.11 4.60 14.48
CA THR A 245 -1.15 4.12 13.93
C THR A 245 -2.08 5.32 13.74
N LYS A 246 -2.20 5.85 12.52
CA LYS A 246 -3.08 7.00 12.25
C LYS A 246 -3.71 6.88 10.87
N ILE A 247 -4.99 7.29 10.79
CA ILE A 247 -5.70 7.44 9.51
C ILE A 247 -6.27 8.85 9.46
N LYS A 248 -6.06 9.54 8.34
CA LYS A 248 -6.63 10.86 8.08
C LYS A 248 -7.28 10.87 6.70
N GLN A 249 -8.47 11.41 6.60
CA GLN A 249 -9.11 11.67 5.31
C GLN A 249 -9.15 13.19 5.07
N GLU A 250 -8.62 13.62 3.94
CA GLU A 250 -8.72 14.99 3.44
C GLU A 250 -9.38 14.98 2.05
N ASN A 251 -10.67 15.29 1.99
CA ASN A 251 -11.47 15.21 0.75
C ASN A 251 -11.36 13.82 0.11
N ASN A 252 -10.77 13.73 -1.08
CA ASN A 252 -10.61 12.50 -1.86
C ASN A 252 -9.26 11.80 -1.64
N MET A 253 -8.53 12.17 -0.61
CA MET A 253 -7.26 11.59 -0.22
C MET A 253 -7.37 10.92 1.16
N LEU A 254 -7.04 9.64 1.23
CA LEU A 254 -6.97 8.87 2.47
C LEU A 254 -5.50 8.60 2.80
N VAL A 255 -5.06 9.03 3.96
CA VAL A 255 -3.68 8.89 4.43
C VAL A 255 -3.62 7.88 5.57
N ILE A 256 -2.80 6.86 5.40
CA ILE A 256 -2.67 5.71 6.29
C ILE A 256 -1.22 5.65 6.78
N ALA A 257 -0.99 6.04 8.03
CA ALA A 257 0.28 5.81 8.71
C ALA A 257 0.27 4.42 9.36
N SER A 258 1.34 3.66 9.12
CA SER A 258 1.52 2.34 9.70
C SER A 258 2.43 2.38 10.92
N PRO A 259 2.15 1.59 11.97
CA PRO A 259 3.08 1.41 13.07
C PRO A 259 4.30 0.60 12.64
N SER A 260 5.34 0.62 13.46
CA SER A 260 6.55 -0.17 13.28
C SER A 260 6.38 -1.61 13.80
N LEU A 261 7.12 -2.56 13.23
CA LEU A 261 7.17 -3.93 13.75
C LEU A 261 7.92 -4.04 15.08
N VAL A 262 8.96 -3.25 15.28
CA VAL A 262 9.83 -3.38 16.46
C VAL A 262 9.44 -2.47 17.62
N THR A 263 8.39 -1.65 17.46
CA THR A 263 7.81 -0.81 18.52
C THR A 263 6.35 -1.17 18.75
N TYR A 264 5.81 -0.87 19.94
CA TYR A 264 4.38 -1.03 20.20
C TYR A 264 3.54 -0.22 19.20
N PRO A 265 2.52 -0.81 18.56
CA PRO A 265 1.85 -2.08 18.90
C PRO A 265 2.46 -3.33 18.25
N ASN A 266 3.58 -3.30 17.54
CA ASN A 266 4.17 -4.44 16.83
C ASN A 266 3.15 -5.02 15.83
N ALA A 267 2.80 -4.22 14.82
CA ALA A 267 1.65 -4.50 13.95
C ALA A 267 1.91 -4.06 12.50
N PHE A 268 1.07 -4.54 11.61
CA PHE A 268 1.03 -4.17 10.19
C PHE A 268 -0.41 -3.81 9.77
N ARG A 269 -0.60 -3.31 8.54
CA ARG A 269 -1.91 -2.96 8.01
C ARG A 269 -2.39 -3.98 6.97
N VAL A 270 -3.70 -4.23 6.96
CA VAL A 270 -4.40 -4.85 5.84
C VAL A 270 -5.36 -3.83 5.27
N ILE A 271 -5.27 -3.57 3.97
CA ILE A 271 -6.02 -2.55 3.27
C ILE A 271 -6.77 -3.22 2.13
N ASN A 272 -8.10 -3.17 2.16
CA ASN A 272 -8.95 -3.65 1.09
C ASN A 272 -9.53 -2.45 0.35
N ILE A 273 -9.31 -2.38 -0.94
CA ILE A 273 -9.80 -1.31 -1.81
C ILE A 273 -10.80 -1.92 -2.79
N ASN A 274 -12.01 -1.40 -2.82
CA ASN A 274 -13.05 -1.80 -3.77
C ASN A 274 -13.47 -0.57 -4.57
N SER A 275 -13.02 -0.51 -5.82
CA SER A 275 -13.25 0.63 -6.69
C SER A 275 -14.23 0.28 -7.81
N ASN A 276 -15.22 1.14 -8.01
CA ASN A 276 -16.16 1.08 -9.14
C ASN A 276 -16.25 2.46 -9.80
N LYS A 277 -17.17 2.62 -10.76
CA LYS A 277 -17.30 3.87 -11.52
C LYS A 277 -17.67 5.09 -10.67
N ASN A 278 -18.36 4.89 -9.55
CA ASN A 278 -18.95 5.97 -8.75
C ASN A 278 -18.14 6.31 -7.50
N ARG A 279 -17.51 5.30 -6.89
CA ARG A 279 -16.84 5.44 -5.59
C ARG A 279 -15.73 4.42 -5.42
N THR A 280 -14.86 4.69 -4.46
CA THR A 280 -13.85 3.75 -3.96
C THR A 280 -14.08 3.57 -2.47
N LEU A 281 -14.35 2.34 -2.05
CA LEU A 281 -14.43 1.95 -0.64
C LEU A 281 -13.07 1.45 -0.19
N VAL A 282 -12.62 1.87 0.98
CA VAL A 282 -11.34 1.47 1.57
C VAL A 282 -11.57 1.01 2.99
N ASP A 283 -11.35 -0.29 3.24
CA ASP A 283 -11.35 -0.84 4.58
C ASP A 283 -9.91 -1.03 5.06
N VAL A 284 -9.60 -0.45 6.21
CA VAL A 284 -8.26 -0.49 6.81
C VAL A 284 -8.34 -1.23 8.13
N TYR A 285 -7.45 -2.22 8.30
CA TYR A 285 -7.36 -3.02 9.52
C TYR A 285 -5.95 -3.01 10.07
N LEU A 286 -5.82 -2.90 11.38
CA LEU A 286 -4.58 -3.14 12.10
C LEU A 286 -4.50 -4.63 12.46
N LYS A 287 -3.37 -5.25 12.14
CA LYS A 287 -3.05 -6.63 12.50
C LYS A 287 -1.81 -6.66 13.38
N GLU A 288 -2.01 -6.98 14.64
CA GLU A 288 -0.93 -7.14 15.60
C GLU A 288 -0.22 -8.48 15.39
N THR A 289 1.07 -8.53 15.73
CA THR A 289 1.80 -9.80 15.76
C THR A 289 1.20 -10.78 16.77
N ASN A 290 1.41 -12.08 16.56
CA ASN A 290 1.00 -13.12 17.50
C ASN A 290 1.92 -13.21 18.73
N LEU A 291 3.04 -12.48 18.75
CA LEU A 291 4.06 -12.49 19.79
C LEU A 291 3.66 -11.59 20.98
N LYS A 292 2.62 -12.01 21.72
CA LYS A 292 1.97 -11.21 22.76
C LYS A 292 2.86 -10.85 23.96
N ASP A 293 3.86 -11.66 24.27
CA ASP A 293 4.88 -11.37 25.28
C ASP A 293 5.77 -10.19 24.85
N ILE A 294 6.20 -10.16 23.57
CA ILE A 294 6.97 -9.05 23.01
C ILE A 294 6.12 -7.79 23.00
N GLN A 295 4.89 -7.89 22.53
CA GLN A 295 3.94 -6.77 22.48
C GLN A 295 3.71 -6.17 23.88
N SER A 296 3.47 -7.00 24.89
CA SER A 296 3.26 -6.56 26.27
C SER A 296 4.50 -5.85 26.83
N ARG A 297 5.69 -6.38 26.57
CA ARG A 297 6.96 -5.76 26.99
C ARG A 297 7.25 -4.47 26.23
N SER A 298 6.92 -4.42 24.94
CA SER A 298 7.02 -3.24 24.09
C SER A 298 6.11 -2.12 24.63
N LYS A 299 4.87 -2.45 24.99
CA LYS A 299 3.92 -1.51 25.60
C LYS A 299 4.43 -0.92 26.91
N LEU A 300 5.01 -1.75 27.80
CA LEU A 300 5.56 -1.27 29.07
C LEU A 300 6.73 -0.29 28.90
N ARG A 301 7.55 -0.45 27.87
CA ARG A 301 8.67 0.46 27.59
C ARG A 301 8.22 1.82 27.08
N LEU A 302 7.08 1.87 26.43
CA LEU A 302 6.50 3.07 25.83
C LEU A 302 5.43 3.69 26.75
N MET A 303 5.72 3.89 28.03
CA MET A 303 4.79 4.56 28.93
C MET A 303 4.34 5.91 28.35
N GLY A 304 3.03 6.06 28.12
CA GLY A 304 2.43 7.23 27.46
C GLY A 304 2.35 7.16 25.93
N SER A 305 2.60 6.01 25.32
CA SER A 305 2.58 5.83 23.85
C SER A 305 1.23 5.42 23.28
N GLU A 306 0.15 5.68 23.95
CA GLU A 306 -1.22 5.52 23.38
C GLU A 306 -1.34 6.24 22.03
N ARG A 307 -0.60 7.32 21.86
CA ARG A 307 -0.44 8.07 20.63
C ARG A 307 0.10 7.24 19.45
N LEU A 308 0.96 6.22 19.72
CA LEU A 308 1.48 5.34 18.67
C LEU A 308 0.48 4.21 18.34
N TYR A 309 -0.35 3.81 19.31
CA TYR A 309 -1.40 2.82 19.10
C TYR A 309 -2.61 3.40 18.36
N GLY A 310 -2.83 4.69 18.45
CA GLY A 310 -3.96 5.39 17.85
C GLY A 310 -5.30 5.09 18.52
N GLU A 311 -6.34 5.78 18.09
CA GLU A 311 -7.72 5.56 18.49
C GLU A 311 -8.34 4.37 17.72
N GLU A 312 -9.55 3.95 18.07
CA GLU A 312 -10.24 2.83 17.40
C GLU A 312 -10.36 3.04 15.89
N ASN A 313 -10.76 4.24 15.47
CA ASN A 313 -10.88 4.59 14.06
C ASN A 313 -9.53 4.75 13.34
N ASP A 314 -8.43 4.85 14.07
CA ASP A 314 -7.08 4.81 13.50
C ASP A 314 -6.61 3.37 13.26
N ARG A 315 -7.21 2.40 13.98
CA ARG A 315 -6.87 0.98 13.86
C ARG A 315 -7.72 0.26 12.82
N ASN A 316 -9.05 0.39 12.94
CA ASN A 316 -9.99 -0.30 12.07
C ASN A 316 -11.09 0.68 11.64
N ALA A 317 -11.16 0.95 10.34
CA ALA A 317 -12.16 1.87 9.80
C ALA A 317 -12.43 1.61 8.32
N SER A 318 -13.60 2.04 7.88
CA SER A 318 -14.03 2.03 6.48
C SER A 318 -14.24 3.45 5.99
N PHE A 319 -13.79 3.74 4.77
CA PHE A 319 -13.86 5.05 4.15
C PHE A 319 -14.49 4.96 2.77
N GLU A 320 -15.25 5.97 2.41
CA GLU A 320 -15.75 6.15 1.05
C GLU A 320 -15.08 7.39 0.42
N LEU A 321 -14.47 7.18 -0.74
CA LEU A 321 -13.85 8.23 -1.55
C LEU A 321 -14.64 8.37 -2.84
N GLY A 322 -14.96 9.61 -3.21
CA GLY A 322 -15.71 9.92 -4.42
C GLY A 322 -14.87 9.66 -5.68
N ARG A 323 -15.54 9.34 -6.79
CA ARG A 323 -14.91 9.33 -8.11
C ARG A 323 -15.60 10.35 -9.00
N LYS A 324 -14.80 11.06 -9.82
CA LYS A 324 -15.37 11.90 -10.86
C LYS A 324 -15.95 10.99 -11.96
N ASN A 325 -17.25 11.08 -12.18
CA ASN A 325 -17.89 10.43 -13.32
C ASN A 325 -17.43 11.11 -14.61
N LYS A 326 -17.00 10.30 -15.57
CA LYS A 326 -16.77 10.77 -16.94
C LYS A 326 -18.07 11.12 -17.64
#